data_171ed0bf58327c3cd3ffeecd433d4449
#
_entry.id   171ed0bf58327c3cd3ffeecd433d4449
#
_cell.length_a   1.000
_cell.length_b   1.000
_cell.length_c   1.000
_cell.angle_alpha   90.00
_cell.angle_beta   90.00
_cell.angle_gamma   90.00
#
_symmetry.space_group_name_H-M   'P 1'
#
loop_
_entity.id
_entity.type
_entity.pdbx_description
1 polymer ?
#
loop_
_entity_poly.entity_id
_entity_poly.type
_entity_poly.pdbx_seq_one_letter_code
_entity_poly.pdbx_strand_id
1 'polypeptide(L)'
;MEINIIAVGKIKTGYIDEGIAEFLKRLQPYTKVNINEIADEKVPTNPSKAEQEIVKKKEGERILASLTERTYVIALDVKGKPMTSTGLAKSIKNLQIQGNSSITFIIGGALGLGKEVLNKADFRLSMSHMTFTHQMARLIILEQVYRAFKIIHGEPYHL
;
A
#
# COMPACT_ATOMS: atom_id res chain seq x y z
N MET A 1 -7.40 10.35 11.54
CA MET A 1 -7.32 9.36 10.45
C MET A 1 -6.15 8.43 10.69
N GLU A 2 -6.33 7.17 10.47
CA GLU A 2 -5.25 6.18 10.50
C GLU A 2 -4.87 5.75 9.09
N ILE A 3 -3.59 5.47 8.89
CA ILE A 3 -3.07 4.86 7.66
C ILE A 3 -2.64 3.44 7.99
N ASN A 4 -3.21 2.48 7.30
CA ASN A 4 -2.85 1.09 7.43
C ASN A 4 -2.16 0.60 6.16
N ILE A 5 -1.15 -0.24 6.30
CA ILE A 5 -0.49 -0.91 5.19
C ILE A 5 -0.58 -2.41 5.44
N ILE A 6 -1.22 -3.11 4.51
CA ILE A 6 -1.19 -4.58 4.47
C ILE A 6 -0.24 -4.96 3.35
N ALA A 7 0.83 -5.64 3.69
CA ALA A 7 1.88 -5.99 2.73
C ALA A 7 2.20 -7.48 2.80
N VAL A 8 2.28 -8.12 1.65
CA VAL A 8 2.68 -9.52 1.53
C VAL A 8 4.20 -9.63 1.62
N GLY A 9 4.67 -10.49 2.50
CA GLY A 9 6.09 -10.75 2.73
C GLY A 9 6.72 -9.86 3.78
N LYS A 10 7.96 -10.22 4.15
CA LYS A 10 8.75 -9.51 5.16
C LYS A 10 9.79 -8.61 4.48
N ILE A 11 10.19 -7.55 5.17
CA ILE A 11 11.35 -6.76 4.78
C ILE A 11 12.63 -7.55 5.15
N LYS A 12 13.46 -7.79 4.13
CA LYS A 12 14.74 -8.53 4.27
C LYS A 12 15.97 -7.64 4.06
N THR A 13 15.77 -6.43 3.54
CA THR A 13 16.83 -5.51 3.16
C THR A 13 16.95 -4.41 4.20
N GLY A 14 18.10 -4.31 4.88
CA GLY A 14 18.31 -3.41 6.01
C GLY A 14 18.09 -1.93 5.68
N TYR A 15 18.55 -1.45 4.52
CA TYR A 15 18.36 -0.05 4.14
C TYR A 15 16.89 0.32 3.88
N ILE A 16 16.06 -0.63 3.42
CA ILE A 16 14.62 -0.42 3.26
C ILE A 16 13.95 -0.36 4.62
N ASP A 17 14.30 -1.27 5.53
CA ASP A 17 13.77 -1.29 6.89
C ASP A 17 14.09 0.00 7.64
N GLU A 18 15.32 0.48 7.53
CA GLU A 18 15.74 1.77 8.08
C GLU A 18 14.96 2.95 7.47
N GLY A 19 14.76 2.94 6.15
CA GLY A 19 13.97 3.95 5.45
C GLY A 19 12.51 3.96 5.89
N ILE A 20 11.90 2.79 6.06
CA ILE A 20 10.54 2.63 6.58
C ILE A 20 10.45 3.21 8.00
N ALA A 21 11.39 2.86 8.88
CA ALA A 21 11.44 3.38 10.25
C ALA A 21 11.54 4.91 10.28
N GLU A 22 12.33 5.50 9.40
CA GLU A 22 12.48 6.96 9.28
C GLU A 22 11.15 7.62 8.88
N PHE A 23 10.44 7.11 7.87
CA PHE A 23 9.16 7.69 7.48
C PHE A 23 8.06 7.44 8.50
N LEU A 24 8.03 6.31 9.17
CA LEU A 24 7.12 6.07 10.29
C LEU A 24 7.31 7.13 11.38
N LYS A 25 8.56 7.44 11.73
CA LYS A 25 8.89 8.49 12.69
C LYS A 25 8.40 9.86 12.24
N ARG A 26 8.65 10.22 10.97
CA ARG A 26 8.22 11.52 10.41
C ARG A 26 6.70 11.65 10.32
N LEU A 27 5.98 10.54 10.17
CA LEU A 27 4.52 10.52 10.09
C LEU A 27 3.82 10.66 11.44
N GLN A 28 4.49 10.36 12.55
CA GLN A 28 3.90 10.40 13.88
C GLN A 28 3.12 11.68 14.21
N PRO A 29 3.60 12.90 13.86
CA PRO A 29 2.85 14.12 14.14
C PRO A 29 1.55 14.27 13.35
N TYR A 30 1.39 13.53 12.26
CA TYR A 30 0.29 13.70 11.29
C TYR A 30 -0.77 12.62 11.40
N THR A 31 -0.34 11.39 11.60
CA THR A 31 -1.23 10.23 11.55
C THR A 31 -0.60 9.03 12.25
N LYS A 32 -1.46 8.12 12.70
CA LYS A 32 -1.02 6.80 13.15
C LYS A 32 -0.87 5.89 11.94
N VAL A 33 0.27 5.23 11.81
CA VAL A 33 0.52 4.26 10.75
C VAL A 33 0.69 2.88 11.36
N ASN A 34 -0.07 1.92 10.86
CA ASN A 34 0.03 0.52 11.22
C ASN A 34 0.46 -0.30 10.01
N ILE A 35 1.46 -1.14 10.16
CA ILE A 35 1.91 -2.06 9.11
C ILE A 35 1.60 -3.48 9.55
N ASN A 36 0.85 -4.20 8.72
CA ASN A 36 0.53 -5.60 8.90
C ASN A 36 1.16 -6.42 7.78
N GLU A 37 2.14 -7.23 8.12
CA GLU A 37 2.81 -8.13 7.19
C GLU A 37 2.05 -9.45 7.10
N ILE A 38 1.70 -9.82 5.87
CA ILE A 38 0.99 -11.06 5.55
C ILE A 38 2.02 -12.08 5.07
N ALA A 39 1.91 -13.32 5.55
CA ALA A 39 2.77 -14.39 5.08
C ALA A 39 2.60 -14.60 3.57
N ASP A 40 3.72 -14.63 2.86
CA ASP A 40 3.75 -14.94 1.43
C ASP A 40 3.61 -16.44 1.18
N GLU A 41 3.10 -16.79 0.00
CA GLU A 41 3.11 -18.16 -0.50
C GLU A 41 4.36 -18.42 -1.33
N LYS A 42 4.85 -19.64 -1.26
CA LYS A 42 5.97 -20.08 -2.10
C LYS A 42 5.54 -20.11 -3.56
N VAL A 43 6.26 -19.39 -4.41
CA VAL A 43 6.03 -19.40 -5.86
C VAL A 43 6.87 -20.52 -6.47
N PRO A 44 6.24 -21.49 -7.20
CA PRO A 44 6.99 -22.53 -7.91
C PRO A 44 7.95 -21.94 -8.95
N THR A 45 8.99 -22.70 -9.32
CA THR A 45 9.85 -22.35 -10.45
C THR A 45 9.03 -22.44 -11.73
N ASN A 46 9.07 -21.41 -12.59
CA ASN A 46 8.28 -21.31 -13.82
C ASN A 46 6.79 -21.65 -13.61
N PRO A 47 6.08 -20.89 -12.76
CA PRO A 47 4.71 -21.21 -12.41
C PRO A 47 3.78 -21.11 -13.61
N SER A 48 2.88 -22.09 -13.77
CA SER A 48 1.77 -22.00 -14.71
C SER A 48 0.81 -20.88 -14.31
N LYS A 49 -0.07 -20.46 -15.22
CA LYS A 49 -1.13 -19.48 -14.89
C LYS A 49 -2.01 -19.97 -13.73
N ALA A 50 -2.35 -21.26 -13.71
CA ALA A 50 -3.14 -21.87 -12.65
C ALA A 50 -2.41 -21.81 -11.29
N GLU A 51 -1.11 -22.10 -11.26
CA GLU A 51 -0.29 -22.03 -10.07
C GLU A 51 -0.16 -20.57 -9.56
N GLN A 52 0.00 -19.61 -10.47
CA GLN A 52 0.01 -18.19 -10.12
C GLN A 52 -1.30 -17.75 -9.47
N GLU A 53 -2.44 -18.17 -10.02
CA GLU A 53 -3.76 -17.85 -9.46
C GLU A 53 -3.97 -18.47 -8.06
N ILE A 54 -3.46 -19.69 -7.83
CA ILE A 54 -3.51 -20.32 -6.51
C ILE A 54 -2.72 -19.50 -5.47
N VAL A 55 -1.52 -19.09 -5.81
CA VAL A 55 -0.67 -18.25 -4.93
C VAL A 55 -1.38 -16.93 -4.60
N LYS A 56 -1.87 -16.22 -5.62
CA LYS A 56 -2.58 -14.94 -5.43
C LYS A 56 -3.86 -15.11 -4.60
N LYS A 57 -4.58 -16.21 -4.79
CA LYS A 57 -5.80 -16.50 -4.02
C LYS A 57 -5.49 -16.72 -2.55
N LYS A 58 -4.49 -17.54 -2.22
CA LYS A 58 -4.10 -17.81 -0.83
C LYS A 58 -3.61 -16.56 -0.12
N GLU A 59 -2.75 -15.77 -0.76
CA GLU A 59 -2.30 -14.48 -0.22
C GLU A 59 -3.49 -13.52 -0.08
N GLY A 60 -4.38 -13.48 -1.06
CA GLY A 60 -5.58 -12.66 -1.05
C GLY A 60 -6.54 -12.97 0.10
N GLU A 61 -6.75 -14.23 0.43
CA GLU A 61 -7.56 -14.66 1.58
C GLU A 61 -7.00 -14.10 2.90
N ARG A 62 -5.67 -14.13 3.07
CA ARG A 62 -4.99 -13.56 4.24
C ARG A 62 -5.11 -12.04 4.29
N ILE A 63 -4.97 -11.38 3.15
CA ILE A 63 -5.15 -9.93 3.03
C ILE A 63 -6.57 -9.55 3.45
N LEU A 64 -7.58 -10.19 2.87
CA LEU A 64 -8.98 -9.88 3.16
C LEU A 64 -9.36 -10.14 4.61
N ALA A 65 -8.82 -11.20 5.22
CA ALA A 65 -9.01 -11.49 6.63
C ALA A 65 -8.38 -10.44 7.56
N SER A 66 -7.41 -9.68 7.08
CA SER A 66 -6.69 -8.64 7.82
C SER A 66 -7.30 -7.25 7.66
N LEU A 67 -8.25 -7.07 6.75
CA LEU A 67 -8.92 -5.79 6.56
C LEU A 67 -9.81 -5.46 7.75
N THR A 68 -9.67 -4.24 8.24
CA THR A 68 -10.58 -3.70 9.25
C THR A 68 -11.87 -3.22 8.60
N GLU A 69 -12.97 -3.28 9.36
CA GLU A 69 -14.22 -2.68 8.91
C GLU A 69 -14.08 -1.16 8.78
N ARG A 70 -14.81 -0.59 7.83
CA ARG A 70 -14.90 0.86 7.60
C ARG A 70 -13.56 1.53 7.25
N THR A 71 -12.72 0.85 6.50
CA THR A 71 -11.51 1.44 5.91
C THR A 71 -11.72 1.69 4.41
N TYR A 72 -11.16 2.79 3.91
CA TYR A 72 -11.09 3.01 2.45
C TYR A 72 -9.88 2.25 1.91
N VAL A 73 -10.10 1.34 0.98
CA VAL A 73 -9.09 0.40 0.50
C VAL A 73 -8.47 0.88 -0.81
N ILE A 74 -7.16 1.10 -0.79
CA ILE A 74 -6.36 1.43 -1.97
C ILE A 74 -5.42 0.26 -2.27
N ALA A 75 -5.67 -0.47 -3.36
CA ALA A 75 -4.78 -1.52 -3.81
C ALA A 75 -3.71 -0.96 -4.74
N LEU A 76 -2.43 -1.27 -4.48
CA LEU A 76 -1.35 -0.93 -5.40
C LEU A 76 -1.34 -1.93 -6.55
N ASP A 77 -1.57 -1.44 -7.75
CA ASP A 77 -1.69 -2.24 -8.96
C ASP A 77 -1.06 -1.47 -10.14
N VAL A 78 -0.07 -2.06 -10.80
CA VAL A 78 0.59 -1.46 -11.97
C VAL A 78 -0.42 -1.10 -13.07
N LYS A 79 -1.49 -1.90 -13.19
CA LYS A 79 -2.59 -1.68 -14.14
C LYS A 79 -3.67 -0.74 -13.61
N GLY A 80 -3.49 -0.21 -12.43
CA GLY A 80 -4.40 0.75 -11.83
C GLY A 80 -4.33 2.13 -12.47
N LYS A 81 -5.01 3.08 -11.85
CA LYS A 81 -5.03 4.47 -12.30
C LYS A 81 -3.83 5.23 -11.74
N PRO A 82 -3.03 5.92 -12.56
CA PRO A 82 -1.94 6.75 -12.08
C PRO A 82 -2.45 7.98 -11.34
N MET A 83 -1.65 8.49 -10.42
CA MET A 83 -1.97 9.67 -9.63
C MET A 83 -0.71 10.47 -9.38
N THR A 84 -0.81 11.79 -9.40
CA THR A 84 0.29 12.67 -8.98
C THR A 84 0.38 12.72 -7.46
N SER A 85 1.53 13.15 -6.92
CA SER A 85 1.70 13.33 -5.47
C SER A 85 0.68 14.32 -4.91
N THR A 86 0.42 15.41 -5.63
CA THR A 86 -0.61 16.39 -5.26
C THR A 86 -2.02 15.80 -5.35
N GLY A 87 -2.25 14.91 -6.32
CA GLY A 87 -3.49 14.16 -6.44
C GLY A 87 -3.74 13.23 -5.27
N LEU A 88 -2.71 12.53 -4.79
CA LEU A 88 -2.80 11.69 -3.61
C LEU A 88 -3.12 12.52 -2.36
N ALA A 89 -2.45 13.65 -2.18
CA ALA A 89 -2.71 14.57 -1.08
C ALA A 89 -4.18 15.05 -1.08
N LYS A 90 -4.68 15.45 -2.25
CA LYS A 90 -6.08 15.86 -2.42
C LYS A 90 -7.05 14.72 -2.10
N SER A 91 -6.76 13.50 -2.56
CA SER A 91 -7.56 12.33 -2.25
C SER A 91 -7.64 12.06 -0.76
N ILE A 92 -6.51 12.05 -0.06
CA ILE A 92 -6.46 11.84 1.39
C ILE A 92 -7.26 12.92 2.12
N LYS A 93 -7.06 14.20 1.76
CA LYS A 93 -7.81 15.31 2.34
C LYS A 93 -9.32 15.17 2.13
N ASN A 94 -9.74 14.81 0.92
CA ASN A 94 -11.15 14.62 0.62
C ASN A 94 -11.77 13.46 1.42
N LEU A 95 -11.04 12.35 1.57
CA LEU A 95 -11.49 11.23 2.38
C LEU A 95 -11.65 11.62 3.86
N GLN A 96 -10.75 12.44 4.40
CA GLN A 96 -10.89 13.01 5.74
C GLN A 96 -12.15 13.86 5.87
N ILE A 97 -12.39 14.75 4.91
CA ILE A 97 -13.56 15.64 4.91
C ILE A 97 -14.87 14.82 4.84
N GLN A 98 -14.86 13.71 4.10
CA GLN A 98 -15.99 12.79 3.99
C GLN A 98 -16.20 11.92 5.24
N GLY A 99 -15.35 12.06 6.24
CA GLY A 99 -15.49 11.31 7.50
C GLY A 99 -14.83 9.94 7.51
N ASN A 100 -14.01 9.61 6.51
CA ASN A 100 -13.24 8.38 6.56
C ASN A 100 -12.16 8.48 7.64
N SER A 101 -12.20 7.56 8.60
CA SER A 101 -11.26 7.52 9.71
C SER A 101 -10.02 6.65 9.44
N SER A 102 -10.05 5.87 8.36
CA SER A 102 -9.00 4.91 8.03
C SER A 102 -8.84 4.74 6.51
N ILE A 103 -7.60 4.69 6.07
CA ILE A 103 -7.20 4.30 4.71
C ILE A 103 -6.26 3.11 4.83
N THR A 104 -6.51 2.06 4.05
CA THR A 104 -5.65 0.89 3.98
C THR A 104 -5.04 0.76 2.59
N PHE A 105 -3.71 0.82 2.51
CA PHE A 105 -2.97 0.49 1.30
C PHE A 105 -2.63 -1.01 1.30
N ILE A 106 -2.86 -1.67 0.18
CA ILE A 106 -2.55 -3.10 0.00
C ILE A 106 -1.42 -3.26 -1.00
N ILE A 107 -0.37 -3.95 -0.59
CA ILE A 107 0.81 -4.24 -1.41
C ILE A 107 0.91 -5.75 -1.58
N GLY A 108 0.84 -6.22 -2.82
CA GLY A 108 0.94 -7.64 -3.15
C GLY A 108 2.36 -8.20 -3.07
N GLY A 109 2.45 -9.52 -3.19
CA GLY A 109 3.72 -10.23 -3.28
C GLY A 109 4.30 -10.23 -4.70
N ALA A 110 5.16 -11.21 -4.98
CA ALA A 110 5.89 -11.31 -6.25
C ALA A 110 4.99 -11.39 -7.49
N LEU A 111 3.81 -11.98 -7.37
CA LEU A 111 2.85 -12.13 -8.48
C LEU A 111 1.78 -11.05 -8.52
N GLY A 112 1.83 -10.08 -7.62
CA GLY A 112 0.80 -9.05 -7.50
C GLY A 112 -0.43 -9.51 -6.74
N LEU A 113 -1.53 -8.79 -6.91
CA LEU A 113 -2.79 -9.02 -6.19
C LEU A 113 -3.77 -9.83 -7.03
N GLY A 114 -4.52 -10.70 -6.37
CA GLY A 114 -5.56 -11.50 -6.99
C GLY A 114 -6.86 -10.70 -7.19
N LYS A 115 -7.76 -11.27 -7.97
CA LYS A 115 -9.06 -10.68 -8.34
C LYS A 115 -9.90 -10.26 -7.13
N GLU A 116 -9.97 -11.11 -6.12
CA GLU A 116 -10.81 -10.88 -4.94
C GLU A 116 -10.36 -9.63 -4.18
N VAL A 117 -9.05 -9.43 -4.04
CA VAL A 117 -8.47 -8.23 -3.42
C VAL A 117 -8.73 -6.99 -4.27
N LEU A 118 -8.47 -7.09 -5.58
CA LEU A 118 -8.69 -5.98 -6.51
C LEU A 118 -10.17 -5.56 -6.57
N ASN A 119 -11.09 -6.51 -6.50
CA ASN A 119 -12.52 -6.24 -6.48
C ASN A 119 -12.99 -5.59 -5.16
N LYS A 120 -12.32 -5.89 -4.06
CA LYS A 120 -12.59 -5.27 -2.75
C LYS A 120 -12.07 -3.84 -2.66
N ALA A 121 -11.07 -3.47 -3.44
CA ALA A 121 -10.48 -2.15 -3.40
C ALA A 121 -11.47 -1.07 -3.85
N ASP A 122 -11.50 0.03 -3.11
CA ASP A 122 -12.24 1.24 -3.50
C ASP A 122 -11.50 2.02 -4.60
N PHE A 123 -10.19 1.88 -4.62
CA PHE A 123 -9.33 2.48 -5.64
C PHE A 123 -8.13 1.57 -5.95
N ARG A 124 -7.75 1.46 -7.21
CA ARG A 124 -6.54 0.77 -7.67
C ARG A 124 -5.54 1.82 -8.13
N LEU A 125 -4.47 1.97 -7.37
CA LEU A 125 -3.45 2.98 -7.60
C LEU A 125 -2.24 2.40 -8.33
N SER A 126 -1.90 2.95 -9.48
CA SER A 126 -0.62 2.71 -10.13
C SER A 126 0.37 3.79 -9.73
N MET A 127 1.43 3.39 -9.02
CA MET A 127 2.52 4.32 -8.68
C MET A 127 3.44 4.58 -9.85
N SER A 128 3.50 3.65 -10.81
CA SER A 128 4.36 3.73 -12.00
C SER A 128 3.95 2.65 -12.99
N HIS A 129 4.26 2.86 -14.27
CA HIS A 129 4.21 1.80 -15.28
C HIS A 129 5.32 0.76 -15.07
N MET A 130 6.37 1.11 -14.34
CA MET A 130 7.42 0.18 -13.94
C MET A 130 6.99 -0.63 -12.72
N THR A 131 7.47 -1.86 -12.62
CA THR A 131 7.24 -2.72 -11.47
C THR A 131 8.34 -2.50 -10.43
N PHE A 132 7.94 -2.31 -9.18
CA PHE A 132 8.85 -2.26 -8.04
C PHE A 132 8.83 -3.58 -7.28
N THR A 133 9.91 -3.92 -6.59
CA THR A 133 9.86 -5.00 -5.61
C THR A 133 8.84 -4.65 -4.52
N HIS A 134 8.22 -5.65 -3.89
CA HIS A 134 7.25 -5.40 -2.82
C HIS A 134 7.85 -4.62 -1.63
N GLN A 135 9.14 -4.83 -1.36
CA GLN A 135 9.85 -4.10 -0.30
C GLN A 135 10.01 -2.62 -0.67
N MET A 136 10.46 -2.33 -1.89
CA MET A 136 10.62 -0.95 -2.38
C MET A 136 9.27 -0.24 -2.48
N ALA A 137 8.23 -0.91 -2.95
CA ALA A 137 6.88 -0.34 -3.02
C ALA A 137 6.39 0.13 -1.64
N ARG A 138 6.69 -0.63 -0.59
CA ARG A 138 6.35 -0.27 0.79
C ARG A 138 7.02 1.03 1.22
N LEU A 139 8.31 1.17 0.93
CA LEU A 139 9.06 2.39 1.24
C LEU A 139 8.54 3.60 0.46
N ILE A 140 8.29 3.42 -0.84
CA ILE A 140 7.82 4.49 -1.72
C ILE A 140 6.44 4.99 -1.28
N ILE A 141 5.50 4.09 -0.96
CA ILE A 141 4.17 4.54 -0.55
C ILE A 141 4.21 5.29 0.79
N LEU A 142 5.05 4.89 1.73
CA LEU A 142 5.24 5.62 2.99
C LEU A 142 5.80 7.03 2.74
N GLU A 143 6.77 7.16 1.86
CA GLU A 143 7.30 8.48 1.46
C GLU A 143 6.20 9.34 0.83
N GLN A 144 5.40 8.77 -0.07
CA GLN A 144 4.31 9.50 -0.72
C GLN A 144 3.19 9.90 0.26
N VAL A 145 2.87 9.07 1.22
CA VAL A 145 1.92 9.41 2.30
C VAL A 145 2.47 10.56 3.15
N TYR A 146 3.75 10.51 3.52
CA TYR A 146 4.40 11.61 4.23
C TYR A 146 4.34 12.92 3.41
N ARG A 147 4.70 12.86 2.14
CA ARG A 147 4.62 13.98 1.19
C ARG A 147 3.20 14.54 1.12
N ALA A 148 2.20 13.67 1.06
CA ALA A 148 0.79 14.07 1.02
C ALA A 148 0.40 14.87 2.28
N PHE A 149 0.79 14.43 3.47
CA PHE A 149 0.52 15.17 4.71
C PHE A 149 1.24 16.51 4.75
N LYS A 150 2.47 16.59 4.25
CA LYS A 150 3.19 17.87 4.10
C LYS A 150 2.45 18.83 3.19
N ILE A 151 1.94 18.36 2.06
CA ILE A 151 1.13 19.17 1.13
C ILE A 151 -0.17 19.61 1.81
N ILE A 152 -0.88 18.71 2.48
CA ILE A 152 -2.15 19.01 3.17
C ILE A 152 -1.96 20.12 4.21
N HIS A 153 -0.86 20.11 4.94
CA HIS A 153 -0.55 21.09 6.00
C HIS A 153 0.16 22.35 5.47
N GLY A 154 0.42 22.44 4.17
CA GLY A 154 1.12 23.59 3.58
C GLY A 154 2.57 23.73 4.04
N GLU A 155 3.19 22.66 4.45
CA GLU A 155 4.56 22.65 4.94
C GLU A 155 5.55 22.31 3.82
N PRO A 156 6.79 22.87 3.86
CA PRO A 156 7.79 22.64 2.82
C PRO A 156 8.29 21.19 2.86
N TYR A 157 8.22 20.52 1.74
CA TYR A 157 8.78 19.21 1.42
C TYR A 157 8.62 18.94 -0.08
N HIS A 158 7.39 19.08 -0.58
CA HIS A 158 7.10 18.99 -2.01
C HIS A 158 7.35 20.33 -2.68
N LEU A 159 8.21 20.33 -3.68
CA LEU A 159 8.58 21.53 -4.45
C LEU A 159 7.80 21.65 -5.75
#